data_ad552c85170e75b3e512c3defbe62eb8
#
_entry.id   ad552c85170e75b3e512c3defbe62eb8
#
_cell.length_a   1.000
_cell.length_b   1.000
_cell.length_c   1.000
_cell.angle_alpha   90.00
_cell.angle_beta   90.00
_cell.angle_gamma   90.00
#
_symmetry.space_group_name_H-M   'P 1'
#
loop_
_entity.id
_entity.type
_entity.pdbx_description
1 polymer ?
#
loop_
_entity_poly.entity_id
_entity_poly.type
_entity_poly.pdbx_seq_one_letter_code
_entity_poly.pdbx_strand_id
1 'polypeptide(L)'
;MITFLLGRPGSGKTYYAVDKIFNNFSTHKSAKKDKKFKYEICYTNINEFNFDIVDNVFSLDFDDLKFKISKLHELYKKKATDDELIEKCIEFNILNALFVIDEAHNFFSTRDTVLVWWLSYHRHLFHEIILITHTLALIESKYKSFSEFFYDARSVSLTLDKRYFF
;
A
#
# COMPACT_ATOMS: atom_id res chain seq x y z
N MET A 1 -4.08 7.44 -3.28
CA MET A 1 -5.22 6.51 -3.52
C MET A 1 -5.17 5.38 -2.51
N ILE A 2 -6.31 4.98 -1.95
CA ILE A 2 -6.40 3.83 -1.04
C ILE A 2 -7.29 2.76 -1.67
N THR A 3 -6.77 1.53 -1.72
CA THR A 3 -7.45 0.38 -2.33
C THR A 3 -7.47 -0.78 -1.36
N PHE A 4 -8.64 -1.38 -1.13
CA PHE A 4 -8.74 -2.67 -0.44
C PHE A 4 -8.80 -3.82 -1.46
N LEU A 5 -7.93 -4.80 -1.28
CA LEU A 5 -8.02 -6.09 -1.97
C LEU A 5 -8.62 -7.13 -1.02
N LEU A 6 -9.80 -7.58 -1.35
CA LEU A 6 -10.61 -8.49 -0.55
C LEU A 6 -10.66 -9.88 -1.18
N GLY A 7 -11.02 -10.87 -0.40
CA GLY A 7 -11.31 -12.21 -0.90
C GLY A 7 -10.75 -13.32 -0.01
N ARG A 8 -11.23 -14.53 -0.25
CA ARG A 8 -10.82 -15.71 0.53
C ARG A 8 -9.33 -16.05 0.35
N PRO A 9 -8.72 -16.82 1.26
CA PRO A 9 -7.39 -17.37 1.02
C PRO A 9 -7.34 -18.09 -0.34
N GLY A 10 -6.22 -17.92 -1.07
CA GLY A 10 -6.05 -18.52 -2.39
C GLY A 10 -6.82 -17.84 -3.54
N SER A 11 -7.50 -16.72 -3.31
CA SER A 11 -8.25 -15.99 -4.36
C SER A 11 -7.36 -15.16 -5.31
N GLY A 12 -6.05 -15.08 -5.07
CA GLY A 12 -5.11 -14.36 -5.94
C GLY A 12 -4.81 -12.91 -5.54
N LYS A 13 -5.29 -12.43 -4.39
CA LYS A 13 -5.03 -11.05 -3.90
C LYS A 13 -3.57 -10.68 -3.89
N THR A 14 -2.75 -11.51 -3.22
CA THR A 14 -1.31 -11.29 -3.10
C THR A 14 -0.62 -11.34 -4.47
N TYR A 15 -1.05 -12.26 -5.36
CA TYR A 15 -0.56 -12.32 -6.73
C TYR A 15 -0.82 -11.01 -7.49
N TYR A 16 -2.04 -10.47 -7.41
CA TYR A 16 -2.37 -9.18 -8.03
C TYR A 16 -1.51 -8.04 -7.49
N ALA A 17 -1.30 -7.99 -6.17
CA ALA A 17 -0.46 -6.97 -5.55
C ALA A 17 1.01 -7.08 -6.00
N VAL A 18 1.54 -8.30 -6.06
CA VAL A 18 2.88 -8.58 -6.58
C VAL A 18 3.00 -8.15 -8.05
N ASP A 19 2.03 -8.52 -8.91
CA ASP A 19 2.02 -8.09 -10.32
C ASP A 19 2.01 -6.56 -10.45
N LYS A 20 1.25 -5.87 -9.59
CA LYS A 20 1.23 -4.41 -9.56
C LYS A 20 2.60 -3.82 -9.16
N ILE A 21 3.27 -4.39 -8.17
CA ILE A 21 4.64 -4.00 -7.79
C ILE A 21 5.58 -4.20 -8.98
N PHE A 22 5.59 -5.39 -9.57
CA PHE A 22 6.44 -5.71 -10.73
C PHE A 22 6.19 -4.78 -11.92
N ASN A 23 4.95 -4.48 -12.21
CA ASN A 23 4.60 -3.58 -13.32
C ASN A 23 5.10 -2.15 -13.11
N ASN A 24 5.31 -1.72 -11.88
CA ASN A 24 5.81 -0.37 -11.57
C ASN A 24 7.32 -0.30 -11.34
N PHE A 25 7.96 -1.38 -10.84
CA PHE A 25 9.35 -1.33 -10.36
C PHE A 25 10.29 -2.29 -11.10
N SER A 26 9.81 -3.18 -11.98
CA SER A 26 10.70 -4.07 -12.74
C SER A 26 11.37 -3.35 -13.89
N THR A 27 12.70 -3.41 -13.93
CA THR A 27 13.53 -2.92 -15.04
C THR A 27 13.59 -3.90 -16.21
N HIS A 28 13.19 -5.16 -16.02
CA HIS A 28 13.33 -6.25 -17.01
C HIS A 28 12.27 -6.25 -18.12
N LYS A 29 11.26 -5.40 -18.08
CA LYS A 29 10.32 -5.27 -19.21
C LYS A 29 10.92 -4.40 -20.29
N SER A 30 11.54 -5.13 -21.25
CA SER A 30 11.85 -4.70 -22.62
C SER A 30 11.20 -3.36 -23.04
N ALA A 31 12.07 -2.36 -23.31
CA ALA A 31 11.92 -1.41 -24.40
C ALA A 31 10.60 -0.62 -24.53
N LYS A 32 10.05 -0.12 -23.43
CA LYS A 32 9.29 1.13 -23.51
C LYS A 32 10.10 2.20 -22.78
N LYS A 33 10.98 2.82 -23.52
CA LYS A 33 11.96 3.86 -23.07
C LYS A 33 11.35 5.09 -22.40
N ASP A 34 10.02 5.18 -22.29
CA ASP A 34 9.31 6.38 -21.81
C ASP A 34 8.31 6.08 -20.67
N LYS A 35 8.39 4.94 -20.00
CA LYS A 35 7.50 4.69 -18.87
C LYS A 35 8.02 5.42 -17.63
N LYS A 36 7.53 6.63 -17.40
CA LYS A 36 7.70 7.31 -16.12
C LYS A 36 7.08 6.44 -15.03
N PHE A 37 7.88 5.93 -14.11
CA PHE A 37 7.37 5.18 -12.96
C PHE A 37 6.38 6.04 -12.19
N LYS A 38 5.26 5.45 -11.78
CA LYS A 38 4.22 6.18 -11.04
C LYS A 38 4.66 6.51 -9.62
N TYR A 39 5.51 5.65 -9.04
CA TYR A 39 6.03 5.77 -7.68
C TYR A 39 7.55 5.72 -7.69
N GLU A 40 8.18 6.34 -6.70
CA GLU A 40 9.64 6.34 -6.54
C GLU A 40 10.11 5.17 -5.69
N ILE A 41 9.27 4.73 -4.75
CA ILE A 41 9.60 3.68 -3.79
C ILE A 41 8.37 2.85 -3.44
N CYS A 42 8.58 1.59 -3.07
CA CYS A 42 7.55 0.70 -2.56
C CYS A 42 7.98 0.05 -1.25
N TYR A 43 7.03 -0.08 -0.34
CA TYR A 43 7.19 -0.85 0.90
C TYR A 43 6.11 -1.93 0.97
N THR A 44 6.53 -3.17 1.25
CA THR A 44 5.59 -4.29 1.38
C THR A 44 6.01 -5.29 2.45
N ASN A 45 5.04 -5.86 3.14
CA ASN A 45 5.21 -6.97 4.08
C ASN A 45 4.72 -8.30 3.50
N ILE A 46 4.58 -8.39 2.17
CA ILE A 46 4.23 -9.66 1.52
C ILE A 46 5.30 -10.69 1.85
N ASN A 47 4.86 -11.80 2.44
CA ASN A 47 5.75 -12.90 2.80
C ASN A 47 6.42 -13.50 1.55
N GLU A 48 7.69 -13.91 1.67
CA GLU A 48 8.49 -14.53 0.58
C GLU A 48 8.63 -13.65 -0.68
N PHE A 49 8.42 -12.33 -0.56
CA PHE A 49 8.65 -11.42 -1.67
C PHE A 49 10.15 -11.36 -1.99
N ASN A 50 10.51 -11.61 -3.25
CA ASN A 50 11.90 -11.54 -3.68
C ASN A 50 12.28 -10.09 -4.03
N PHE A 51 12.95 -9.41 -3.11
CA PHE A 51 13.38 -8.02 -3.26
C PHE A 51 14.56 -7.85 -4.23
N ASP A 52 15.30 -8.93 -4.55
CA ASP A 52 16.51 -8.85 -5.39
C ASP A 52 16.20 -8.67 -6.89
N ILE A 53 14.94 -8.88 -7.29
CA ILE A 53 14.52 -8.83 -8.70
C ILE A 53 13.79 -7.53 -9.08
N VAL A 54 13.69 -6.59 -8.15
CA VAL A 54 13.03 -5.29 -8.36
C VAL A 54 13.82 -4.19 -7.67
N ASP A 55 13.90 -3.02 -8.31
CA ASP A 55 14.57 -1.86 -7.73
C ASP A 55 13.59 -1.04 -6.89
N ASN A 56 14.09 -0.36 -5.85
CA ASN A 56 13.32 0.55 -4.99
C ASN A 56 12.09 -0.09 -4.31
N VAL A 57 12.12 -1.39 -4.07
CA VAL A 57 11.11 -2.10 -3.27
C VAL A 57 11.77 -2.64 -2.01
N PHE A 58 11.19 -2.33 -0.86
CA PHE A 58 11.76 -2.64 0.46
C PHE A 58 10.77 -3.37 1.34
N SER A 59 11.30 -4.15 2.29
CA SER A 59 10.49 -4.75 3.33
C SER A 59 9.84 -3.68 4.20
N LEU A 60 8.56 -3.83 4.46
CA LEU A 60 7.81 -2.95 5.33
C LEU A 60 7.94 -3.42 6.78
N ASP A 61 8.58 -2.61 7.61
CA ASP A 61 8.41 -2.64 9.07
C ASP A 61 7.27 -1.68 9.43
N PHE A 62 6.16 -2.22 9.95
CA PHE A 62 4.98 -1.42 10.24
C PHE A 62 5.18 -0.50 11.46
N ASP A 63 5.99 -0.90 12.42
CA ASP A 63 6.28 -0.09 13.62
C ASP A 63 7.17 1.11 13.24
N ASP A 64 8.17 0.91 12.37
CA ASP A 64 8.97 1.99 11.81
C ASP A 64 8.11 2.94 10.96
N LEU A 65 7.25 2.40 10.10
CA LEU A 65 6.31 3.22 9.33
C LEU A 65 5.42 4.05 10.26
N LYS A 66 4.82 3.42 11.26
CA LYS A 66 3.95 4.10 12.23
C LYS A 66 4.70 5.18 13.01
N PHE A 67 5.95 4.95 13.37
CA PHE A 67 6.81 5.96 13.98
C PHE A 67 7.01 7.16 13.06
N LYS A 68 7.38 6.95 11.79
CA LYS A 68 7.56 8.01 10.79
C LYS A 68 6.27 8.82 10.60
N ILE A 69 5.14 8.14 10.44
CA ILE A 69 3.83 8.78 10.31
C ILE A 69 3.45 9.57 11.58
N SER A 70 3.80 9.07 12.77
CA SER A 70 3.55 9.80 14.02
C SER A 70 4.32 11.13 14.07
N LYS A 71 5.56 11.15 13.56
CA LYS A 71 6.37 12.37 13.47
C LYS A 71 5.77 13.39 12.50
N LEU A 72 5.29 12.92 11.33
CA LEU A 72 4.56 13.80 10.40
C LEU A 72 3.27 14.35 11.03
N HIS A 73 2.52 13.53 11.76
CA HIS A 73 1.31 13.97 12.45
C HIS A 73 1.60 14.98 13.58
N GLU A 74 2.71 14.83 14.30
CA GLU A 74 3.18 15.81 15.29
C GLU A 74 3.49 17.17 14.64
N LEU A 75 4.17 17.17 13.48
CA LEU A 75 4.45 18.38 12.70
C LEU A 75 3.14 19.02 12.21
N TYR A 76 2.25 18.24 11.64
CA TYR A 76 0.92 18.71 11.21
C TYR A 76 0.14 19.38 12.35
N LYS A 77 0.15 18.80 13.56
CA LYS A 77 -0.49 19.41 14.76
C LYS A 77 0.14 20.75 15.16
N LYS A 78 1.42 20.93 14.87
CA LYS A 78 2.13 22.20 15.06
C LYS A 78 1.90 23.21 13.93
N LYS A 79 0.98 22.91 13.00
CA LYS A 79 0.64 23.72 11.83
C LYS A 79 1.78 23.87 10.82
N ALA A 80 2.61 22.84 10.69
CA ALA A 80 3.60 22.74 9.62
C ALA A 80 2.90 22.83 8.24
N THR A 81 3.59 23.44 7.28
CA THR A 81 3.12 23.54 5.90
C THR A 81 3.23 22.18 5.17
N ASP A 82 2.56 22.05 4.04
CA ASP A 82 2.69 20.84 3.20
C ASP A 82 4.13 20.64 2.72
N ASP A 83 4.86 21.73 2.43
CA ASP A 83 6.26 21.67 2.01
C ASP A 83 7.16 21.10 3.12
N GLU A 84 6.97 21.51 4.37
CA GLU A 84 7.71 20.97 5.53
C GLU A 84 7.40 19.48 5.76
N LEU A 85 6.16 19.05 5.52
CA LEU A 85 5.78 17.65 5.59
C LEU A 85 6.40 16.84 4.44
N ILE A 86 6.46 17.40 3.24
CA ILE A 86 7.11 16.78 2.08
C ILE A 86 8.62 16.63 2.32
N GLU A 87 9.30 17.66 2.82
CA GLU A 87 10.72 17.59 3.19
C GLU A 87 10.97 16.45 4.19
N LYS A 88 10.08 16.31 5.18
CA LYS A 88 10.18 15.23 6.16
C LYS A 88 9.90 13.85 5.56
N CYS A 89 9.02 13.75 4.56
CA CYS A 89 8.82 12.52 3.80
C CYS A 89 10.07 12.13 3.00
N ILE A 90 10.79 13.10 2.44
CA ILE A 90 12.07 12.87 1.75
C ILE A 90 13.11 12.33 2.74
N GLU A 91 13.27 12.98 3.90
CA GLU A 91 14.18 12.54 4.96
C GLU A 91 13.91 11.10 5.41
N PHE A 92 12.63 10.72 5.52
CA PHE A 92 12.20 9.39 5.91
C PHE A 92 12.21 8.36 4.76
N ASN A 93 12.53 8.80 3.55
CA ASN A 93 12.49 7.99 2.32
C ASN A 93 11.11 7.38 2.05
N ILE A 94 10.05 8.15 2.25
CA ILE A 94 8.66 7.73 2.02
C ILE A 94 7.88 8.66 1.09
N LEU A 95 8.51 9.64 0.46
CA LEU A 95 7.83 10.50 -0.50
C LEU A 95 7.44 9.70 -1.75
N ASN A 96 6.28 9.99 -2.33
CA ASN A 96 5.76 9.36 -3.55
C ASN A 96 5.83 7.82 -3.49
N ALA A 97 5.43 7.27 -2.35
CA ALA A 97 5.56 5.86 -2.03
C ALA A 97 4.29 5.05 -2.30
N LEU A 98 4.48 3.82 -2.77
CA LEU A 98 3.47 2.77 -2.77
C LEU A 98 3.63 1.90 -1.51
N PHE A 99 2.60 1.81 -0.70
CA PHE A 99 2.53 0.90 0.44
C PHE A 99 1.61 -0.27 0.11
N VAL A 100 2.14 -1.49 0.16
CA VAL A 100 1.35 -2.71 -0.04
C VAL A 100 1.39 -3.51 1.25
N ILE A 101 0.27 -3.52 1.97
CA ILE A 101 0.17 -4.09 3.32
C ILE A 101 -0.69 -5.34 3.27
N ASP A 102 -0.04 -6.49 3.36
CA ASP A 102 -0.72 -7.78 3.46
C ASP A 102 -1.18 -8.04 4.89
N GLU A 103 -2.25 -8.81 5.03
CA GLU A 103 -2.95 -9.09 6.31
C GLU A 103 -3.24 -7.79 7.08
N ALA A 104 -3.74 -6.79 6.37
CA ALA A 104 -3.96 -5.44 6.88
C ALA A 104 -4.80 -5.39 8.18
N HIS A 105 -5.63 -6.41 8.43
CA HIS A 105 -6.41 -6.50 9.67
C HIS A 105 -5.55 -6.59 10.94
N ASN A 106 -4.29 -7.04 10.84
CA ASN A 106 -3.38 -7.05 11.97
C ASN A 106 -3.02 -5.64 12.46
N PHE A 107 -3.09 -4.65 11.59
CA PHE A 107 -2.70 -3.26 11.84
C PHE A 107 -3.88 -2.29 11.92
N PHE A 108 -4.99 -2.62 11.27
CA PHE A 108 -6.14 -1.74 11.09
C PHE A 108 -7.44 -2.28 11.73
N SER A 109 -7.33 -3.21 12.68
CA SER A 109 -8.49 -3.78 13.41
C SER A 109 -9.03 -2.85 14.49
N THR A 110 -8.19 -1.98 15.06
CA THR A 110 -8.56 -1.03 16.10
C THR A 110 -8.23 0.40 15.68
N ARG A 111 -9.03 1.36 16.16
CA ARG A 111 -8.86 2.76 15.79
C ARG A 111 -7.59 3.35 16.40
N ASP A 112 -6.72 3.86 15.54
CA ASP A 112 -5.52 4.61 15.89
C ASP A 112 -5.56 6.00 15.22
N THR A 113 -5.37 7.07 16.01
CA THR A 113 -5.50 8.44 15.53
C THR A 113 -4.42 8.83 14.53
N VAL A 114 -3.22 8.25 14.64
CA VAL A 114 -2.10 8.48 13.72
C VAL A 114 -2.41 7.86 12.36
N LEU A 115 -2.88 6.61 12.35
CA LEU A 115 -3.25 5.91 11.12
C LEU A 115 -4.49 6.54 10.46
N VAL A 116 -5.49 6.97 11.26
CA VAL A 116 -6.65 7.72 10.74
C VAL A 116 -6.19 9.00 10.06
N TRP A 117 -5.28 9.77 10.68
CA TRP A 117 -4.72 10.95 10.06
C TRP A 117 -3.96 10.60 8.78
N TRP A 118 -3.07 9.62 8.81
CA TRP A 118 -2.31 9.20 7.64
C TRP A 118 -3.20 8.85 6.45
N LEU A 119 -4.21 7.99 6.68
CA LEU A 119 -5.14 7.63 5.61
C LEU A 119 -5.97 8.82 5.10
N SER A 120 -6.29 9.80 5.95
CA SER A 120 -6.98 11.01 5.51
C SER A 120 -6.08 11.97 4.73
N TYR A 121 -4.78 11.97 5.01
CA TYR A 121 -3.80 12.94 4.49
C TYR A 121 -2.86 12.37 3.42
N HIS A 122 -2.97 11.07 3.11
CA HIS A 122 -2.05 10.33 2.22
C HIS A 122 -1.82 10.98 0.85
N ARG A 123 -2.83 11.69 0.30
CA ARG A 123 -2.71 12.36 -1.00
C ARG A 123 -1.73 13.52 -0.98
N HIS A 124 -1.70 14.31 0.09
CA HIS A 124 -0.75 15.40 0.27
C HIS A 124 0.69 14.91 0.40
N LEU A 125 0.87 13.68 0.86
CA LEU A 125 2.18 13.01 0.97
C LEU A 125 2.55 12.20 -0.28
N PHE A 126 1.70 12.23 -1.32
CA PHE A 126 1.85 11.44 -2.56
C PHE A 126 1.90 9.92 -2.32
N HIS A 127 1.21 9.44 -1.27
CA HIS A 127 1.16 8.01 -0.97
C HIS A 127 0.01 7.32 -1.71
N GLU A 128 0.28 6.12 -2.23
CA GLU A 128 -0.74 5.14 -2.61
C GLU A 128 -0.66 3.94 -1.66
N ILE A 129 -1.82 3.45 -1.22
CA ILE A 129 -1.90 2.43 -0.18
C ILE A 129 -2.81 1.31 -0.66
N ILE A 130 -2.29 0.08 -0.68
CA ILE A 130 -3.03 -1.14 -0.96
C ILE A 130 -3.10 -1.96 0.33
N LEU A 131 -4.31 -2.20 0.80
CA LEU A 131 -4.59 -2.97 2.00
C LEU A 131 -5.20 -4.30 1.60
N ILE A 132 -4.49 -5.39 1.85
CA ILE A 132 -4.94 -6.75 1.53
C ILE A 132 -5.53 -7.37 2.80
N THR A 133 -6.76 -7.87 2.72
CA THR A 133 -7.42 -8.56 3.85
C THR A 133 -8.42 -9.59 3.35
N HIS A 134 -8.79 -10.53 4.19
CA HIS A 134 -9.79 -11.55 3.85
C HIS A 134 -11.20 -10.97 3.81
N THR A 135 -11.52 -10.07 4.71
CA THR A 135 -12.83 -9.44 4.83
C THR A 135 -12.75 -8.06 5.47
N LEU A 136 -13.65 -7.18 5.05
CA LEU A 136 -13.78 -5.85 5.66
C LEU A 136 -14.29 -5.90 7.12
N ALA A 137 -14.90 -6.99 7.55
CA ALA A 137 -15.38 -7.11 8.92
C ALA A 137 -14.26 -7.00 9.97
N LEU A 138 -13.03 -7.37 9.59
CA LEU A 138 -11.85 -7.31 10.45
C LEU A 138 -11.19 -5.94 10.50
N ILE A 139 -11.61 -5.02 9.64
CA ILE A 139 -11.06 -3.66 9.56
C ILE A 139 -12.00 -2.70 10.30
N GLU A 140 -11.42 -1.82 11.10
CA GLU A 140 -12.19 -0.77 11.79
C GLU A 140 -12.88 0.16 10.77
N SER A 141 -14.11 0.59 11.10
CA SER A 141 -15.01 1.26 10.14
C SER A 141 -14.46 2.58 9.60
N LYS A 142 -13.73 3.33 10.44
CA LYS A 142 -13.17 4.62 10.05
C LYS A 142 -12.15 4.49 8.91
N TYR A 143 -11.34 3.43 8.89
CA TYR A 143 -10.36 3.25 7.81
C TYR A 143 -11.03 2.95 6.47
N LYS A 144 -12.14 2.19 6.48
CA LYS A 144 -12.92 1.90 5.27
C LYS A 144 -13.46 3.16 4.60
N SER A 145 -13.77 4.19 5.37
CA SER A 145 -14.32 5.45 4.85
C SER A 145 -13.32 6.27 4.00
N PHE A 146 -12.03 5.98 4.07
CA PHE A 146 -10.99 6.64 3.26
C PHE A 146 -10.68 5.91 1.94
N SER A 147 -11.23 4.69 1.77
CA SER A 147 -10.96 3.90 0.57
C SER A 147 -11.73 4.44 -0.63
N GLU A 148 -11.03 4.47 -1.76
CA GLU A 148 -11.58 4.86 -3.05
C GLU A 148 -12.04 3.63 -3.84
N PHE A 149 -11.39 2.48 -3.62
CA PHE A 149 -11.66 1.24 -4.34
C PHE A 149 -11.68 0.03 -3.43
N PHE A 150 -12.63 -0.87 -3.71
CA PHE A 150 -12.73 -2.19 -3.11
C PHE A 150 -12.74 -3.22 -4.23
N TYR A 151 -11.71 -4.05 -4.31
CA TYR A 151 -11.63 -5.16 -5.26
C TYR A 151 -11.85 -6.47 -4.52
N ASP A 152 -12.84 -7.24 -4.95
CA ASP A 152 -13.15 -8.56 -4.42
C ASP A 152 -12.57 -9.64 -5.34
N ALA A 153 -11.43 -10.20 -4.96
CA ALA A 153 -10.79 -11.26 -5.72
C ALA A 153 -11.55 -12.57 -5.57
N ARG A 154 -12.01 -13.15 -6.68
CA ARG A 154 -12.74 -14.40 -6.71
C ARG A 154 -11.97 -15.43 -7.53
N SER A 155 -11.74 -16.61 -6.94
CA SER A 155 -11.23 -17.74 -7.70
C SER A 155 -12.34 -18.31 -8.58
N VAL A 156 -12.08 -18.40 -9.88
CA VAL A 156 -12.99 -19.08 -10.83
C VAL A 156 -12.66 -20.55 -10.85
N SER A 157 -12.91 -21.23 -9.72
CA SER A 157 -12.62 -22.66 -9.57
C SER A 157 -13.63 -23.58 -10.27
N LEU A 158 -14.70 -23.02 -10.82
CA LEU A 158 -15.77 -23.78 -11.49
C LEU A 158 -15.67 -23.80 -13.02
N THR A 159 -14.73 -23.10 -13.59
CA THR A 159 -14.40 -23.20 -15.02
C THR A 159 -13.07 -23.91 -15.20
N LEU A 160 -12.93 -24.73 -16.24
CA LEU A 160 -11.73 -25.50 -16.58
C LEU A 160 -10.46 -24.64 -16.76
N ASP A 161 -10.60 -23.34 -16.70
CA ASP A 161 -9.54 -22.35 -16.79
C ASP A 161 -9.33 -21.70 -15.41
N LYS A 162 -8.21 -22.00 -14.75
CA LYS A 162 -7.80 -21.39 -13.46
C LYS A 162 -7.36 -19.94 -13.64
N ARG A 163 -8.19 -19.09 -14.21
CA ARG A 163 -7.91 -17.66 -14.36
C ARG A 163 -8.47 -16.91 -13.16
N TYR A 164 -7.73 -15.93 -12.69
CA TYR A 164 -8.16 -15.01 -11.65
C TYR A 164 -8.77 -13.76 -12.32
N PHE A 165 -9.96 -13.36 -11.88
CA PHE A 165 -10.62 -12.13 -12.32
C PHE A 165 -10.70 -11.16 -11.14
N PHE A 166 -10.39 -9.91 -11.41
CA PHE A 166 -10.45 -8.81 -10.45
C PHE A 166 -11.46 -7.76 -10.93
#